data_e95b7bc0ea41ed423a917e5b17afc478
#
_entry.id   e95b7bc0ea41ed423a917e5b17afc478
#
_cell.length_a   1.000
_cell.length_b   1.000
_cell.length_c   1.000
_cell.angle_alpha   90.00
_cell.angle_beta   90.00
_cell.angle_gamma   90.00
#
_symmetry.space_group_name_H-M   'P 1'
#
loop_
_entity.id
_entity.type
_entity.pdbx_description
1 polymer ?
#
loop_
_entity_poly.entity_id
_entity_poly.type
_entity_poly.pdbx_seq_one_letter_code
_entity_poly.pdbx_strand_id
1 'polypeptide(L)'
;MARRLAATVALLTTVSLVTPISAFADAKKSVANIKCRSVKASAQTPMKVNPPTNLLKRGPRTITLSTNCGDIVIQTDFKAAPITLTVLSTLMSAGYYNRTFCHRVTNEGIYILQCGDPTGTGSGDPGFGYRDENLPKAVEDNYPEGTVAMANSGPNTNGSQFFIVYDDTTLGPNYTIWGRVTSGLDIVKYIAAGGVRGGGGDGQPLRTITIDRITIRS
;
A
#
# COMPACT_ATOMS: atom_id res chain seq x y z
N MET A 1 36.96 27.42 -67.11
CA MET A 1 37.07 26.69 -65.82
C MET A 1 36.20 27.39 -64.76
N ALA A 2 35.01 26.92 -64.53
CA ALA A 2 34.06 27.51 -63.56
C ALA A 2 34.01 26.65 -62.32
N ARG A 3 34.43 27.16 -61.17
CA ARG A 3 34.31 26.54 -59.86
C ARG A 3 32.92 26.82 -59.28
N ARG A 4 32.13 25.75 -59.06
CA ARG A 4 30.86 25.84 -58.31
C ARG A 4 31.16 25.75 -56.83
N LEU A 5 30.78 26.78 -56.04
CA LEU A 5 30.71 26.69 -54.58
C LEU A 5 29.42 25.99 -54.18
N ALA A 6 29.55 24.92 -53.40
CA ALA A 6 28.44 24.27 -52.71
C ALA A 6 28.25 24.91 -51.35
N ALA A 7 27.08 25.48 -51.11
CA ALA A 7 26.68 26.01 -49.79
C ALA A 7 26.03 24.90 -48.97
N THR A 8 26.64 24.54 -47.85
CA THR A 8 26.11 23.56 -46.89
C THR A 8 25.20 24.29 -45.91
N VAL A 9 23.90 24.04 -45.96
CA VAL A 9 22.93 24.54 -44.98
C VAL A 9 22.94 23.59 -43.79
N ALA A 10 23.40 24.07 -42.63
CA ALA A 10 23.31 23.34 -41.37
C ALA A 10 21.91 23.57 -40.74
N LEU A 11 21.16 22.49 -40.65
CA LEU A 11 19.85 22.47 -40.01
C LEU A 11 20.06 22.32 -38.48
N LEU A 12 19.90 23.40 -37.73
CA LEU A 12 19.88 23.38 -36.27
C LEU A 12 18.52 22.87 -35.78
N THR A 13 18.47 21.61 -35.32
CA THR A 13 17.32 21.07 -34.60
C THR A 13 17.39 21.49 -33.13
N THR A 14 16.53 22.40 -32.75
CA THR A 14 16.33 22.76 -31.33
C THR A 14 15.52 21.64 -30.66
N VAL A 15 16.18 20.85 -29.81
CA VAL A 15 15.51 19.90 -28.92
C VAL A 15 14.91 20.70 -27.75
N SER A 16 13.60 20.88 -27.77
CA SER A 16 12.86 21.45 -26.63
C SER A 16 12.81 20.39 -25.52
N LEU A 17 13.58 20.61 -24.46
CA LEU A 17 13.44 19.88 -23.19
C LEU A 17 12.13 20.30 -22.53
N VAL A 18 11.09 19.48 -22.69
CA VAL A 18 9.85 19.61 -21.92
C VAL A 18 10.12 19.04 -20.53
N THR A 19 10.29 19.90 -19.54
CA THR A 19 10.44 19.51 -18.13
C THR A 19 9.10 19.01 -17.58
N PRO A 20 9.03 17.90 -16.82
CA PRO A 20 7.80 17.37 -16.25
C PRO A 20 7.43 18.13 -14.95
N ILE A 21 7.04 19.40 -15.06
CA ILE A 21 6.61 20.20 -13.87
C ILE A 21 5.15 19.89 -13.48
N SER A 22 4.35 19.30 -14.37
CA SER A 22 2.92 19.07 -14.12
C SER A 22 2.61 17.92 -13.16
N ALA A 23 3.40 16.85 -13.13
CA ALA A 23 3.11 15.67 -12.32
C ALA A 23 3.18 15.93 -10.80
N PHE A 24 4.13 16.73 -10.35
CA PHE A 24 4.25 17.09 -8.93
C PHE A 24 3.19 18.09 -8.46
N ALA A 25 2.69 18.95 -9.34
CA ALA A 25 1.63 19.89 -9.02
C ALA A 25 0.27 19.17 -8.89
N ASP A 26 0.02 18.17 -9.74
CA ASP A 26 -1.22 17.39 -9.71
C ASP A 26 -1.29 16.46 -8.49
N ALA A 27 -0.18 15.83 -8.09
CA ALA A 27 -0.11 15.01 -6.87
C ALA A 27 -0.36 15.86 -5.60
N LYS A 28 0.22 17.05 -5.51
CA LYS A 28 -0.01 17.97 -4.38
C LYS A 28 -1.45 18.48 -4.33
N LYS A 29 -2.10 18.66 -5.48
CA LYS A 29 -3.49 19.09 -5.59
C LYS A 29 -4.48 17.98 -5.21
N SER A 30 -4.16 16.69 -5.49
CA SER A 30 -5.00 15.56 -5.12
C SER A 30 -5.05 15.37 -3.60
N VAL A 31 -3.90 15.42 -2.93
CA VAL A 31 -3.80 15.30 -1.45
C VAL A 31 -4.55 16.44 -0.72
N ALA A 32 -4.56 17.65 -1.28
CA ALA A 32 -5.25 18.80 -0.69
C ALA A 32 -6.79 18.68 -0.68
N ASN A 33 -7.36 17.82 -1.51
CA ASN A 33 -8.81 17.64 -1.65
C ASN A 33 -9.38 16.45 -0.86
N ILE A 34 -8.56 15.67 -0.16
CA ILE A 34 -9.02 14.53 0.63
C ILE A 34 -9.85 15.03 1.82
N LYS A 35 -11.09 14.58 1.90
CA LYS A 35 -12.00 14.86 3.00
C LYS A 35 -12.35 13.54 3.69
N CYS A 36 -11.92 13.39 4.93
CA CYS A 36 -12.25 12.22 5.73
C CYS A 36 -13.50 12.51 6.58
N ARG A 37 -14.41 11.55 6.63
CA ARG A 37 -15.49 11.54 7.62
C ARG A 37 -14.87 11.37 9.02
N SER A 38 -15.27 12.18 9.98
CA SER A 38 -14.82 12.03 11.37
C SER A 38 -15.27 10.67 11.92
N VAL A 39 -14.32 9.91 12.46
CA VAL A 39 -14.54 8.59 13.05
C VAL A 39 -13.74 8.46 14.34
N LYS A 40 -14.26 7.69 15.28
CA LYS A 40 -13.51 7.30 16.48
C LYS A 40 -12.91 5.92 16.21
N ALA A 41 -11.56 5.85 16.18
CA ALA A 41 -10.87 4.56 16.19
C ALA A 41 -11.17 3.83 17.51
N SER A 42 -11.60 2.60 17.41
CA SER A 42 -11.88 1.79 18.59
C SER A 42 -11.33 0.37 18.36
N ALA A 43 -10.58 -0.11 19.33
CA ALA A 43 -10.12 -1.48 19.36
C ALA A 43 -11.31 -2.44 19.37
N GLN A 44 -11.15 -3.55 18.65
CA GLN A 44 -12.14 -4.64 18.59
C GLN A 44 -11.47 -5.94 19.02
N THR A 45 -12.24 -6.84 19.58
CA THR A 45 -11.79 -8.22 19.77
C THR A 45 -11.65 -8.87 18.40
N PRO A 46 -10.48 -9.48 18.07
CA PRO A 46 -10.32 -10.18 16.81
C PRO A 46 -11.39 -11.25 16.62
N MET A 47 -12.02 -11.24 15.44
CA MET A 47 -12.99 -12.27 15.08
C MET A 47 -12.24 -13.60 14.90
N LYS A 48 -12.75 -14.68 15.47
CA LYS A 48 -12.21 -16.01 15.25
C LYS A 48 -12.57 -16.48 13.85
N VAL A 49 -11.56 -16.68 13.01
CA VAL A 49 -11.70 -17.20 11.64
C VAL A 49 -10.85 -18.46 11.53
N ASN A 50 -11.43 -19.53 10.99
CA ASN A 50 -10.65 -20.75 10.73
C ASN A 50 -9.70 -20.51 9.53
N PRO A 51 -8.46 -21.01 9.59
CA PRO A 51 -7.56 -20.95 8.45
C PRO A 51 -8.13 -21.71 7.25
N PRO A 52 -7.91 -21.23 6.02
CA PRO A 52 -8.35 -21.96 4.83
C PRO A 52 -7.59 -23.31 4.72
N THR A 53 -8.32 -24.37 4.39
CA THR A 53 -7.75 -25.72 4.22
C THR A 53 -7.20 -25.95 2.82
N ASN A 54 -7.66 -25.18 1.83
CA ASN A 54 -7.24 -25.28 0.44
C ASN A 54 -6.98 -23.92 -0.15
N LEU A 55 -6.03 -23.84 -1.07
CA LEU A 55 -5.80 -22.62 -1.85
C LEU A 55 -6.96 -22.35 -2.80
N LEU A 56 -7.27 -21.10 -3.04
CA LEU A 56 -8.19 -20.69 -4.09
C LEU A 56 -7.64 -21.17 -5.45
N LYS A 57 -8.51 -21.65 -6.33
CA LYS A 57 -8.15 -21.98 -7.71
C LYS A 57 -7.94 -20.73 -8.56
N ARG A 58 -8.61 -19.64 -8.22
CA ARG A 58 -8.50 -18.32 -8.83
C ARG A 58 -8.58 -17.29 -7.71
N GLY A 59 -7.64 -16.38 -7.67
CA GLY A 59 -7.63 -15.30 -6.69
C GLY A 59 -8.38 -14.06 -7.17
N PRO A 60 -8.57 -13.12 -6.27
CA PRO A 60 -9.11 -11.83 -6.61
C PRO A 60 -8.18 -11.10 -7.61
N ARG A 61 -8.76 -10.27 -8.48
CA ARG A 61 -8.00 -9.33 -9.30
C ARG A 61 -7.78 -8.02 -8.58
N THR A 62 -8.81 -7.57 -7.87
CA THR A 62 -8.75 -6.33 -7.09
C THR A 62 -9.39 -6.51 -5.72
N ILE A 63 -8.82 -5.79 -4.76
CA ILE A 63 -9.34 -5.61 -3.41
C ILE A 63 -9.55 -4.12 -3.20
N THR A 64 -10.74 -3.71 -2.79
CA THR A 64 -11.05 -2.32 -2.47
C THR A 64 -11.25 -2.19 -0.97
N LEU A 65 -10.44 -1.35 -0.34
CA LEU A 65 -10.62 -0.92 1.04
C LEU A 65 -11.49 0.34 1.03
N SER A 66 -12.77 0.23 1.37
CA SER A 66 -13.64 1.40 1.56
C SER A 66 -13.34 2.00 2.92
N THR A 67 -12.80 3.22 2.94
CA THR A 67 -12.36 3.90 4.17
C THR A 67 -13.22 5.13 4.47
N ASN A 68 -13.07 5.67 5.67
CA ASN A 68 -13.68 6.96 6.02
C ASN A 68 -13.15 8.15 5.19
N CYS A 69 -12.08 7.95 4.40
CA CYS A 69 -11.44 8.96 3.55
C CYS A 69 -11.66 8.71 2.05
N GLY A 70 -12.36 7.65 1.67
CA GLY A 70 -12.54 7.19 0.30
C GLY A 70 -12.00 5.79 0.06
N ASP A 71 -12.05 5.33 -1.18
CA ASP A 71 -11.65 3.99 -1.56
C ASP A 71 -10.16 3.91 -1.90
N ILE A 72 -9.47 2.90 -1.37
CA ILE A 72 -8.12 2.50 -1.76
C ILE A 72 -8.27 1.20 -2.54
N VAL A 73 -7.89 1.21 -3.82
CA VAL A 73 -7.99 0.05 -4.72
C VAL A 73 -6.63 -0.59 -4.90
N ILE A 74 -6.56 -1.88 -4.62
CA ILE A 74 -5.34 -2.68 -4.70
C ILE A 74 -5.52 -3.71 -5.82
N GLN A 75 -4.67 -3.68 -6.82
CA GLN A 75 -4.50 -4.77 -7.77
C GLN A 75 -3.66 -5.86 -7.11
N THR A 76 -4.14 -7.10 -7.13
CA THR A 76 -3.49 -8.22 -6.47
C THR A 76 -2.58 -8.98 -7.43
N ASP A 77 -1.57 -9.65 -6.89
CA ASP A 77 -0.72 -10.61 -7.62
C ASP A 77 -0.95 -12.04 -7.08
N PHE A 78 -2.07 -12.63 -7.46
CA PHE A 78 -2.41 -13.99 -7.02
C PHE A 78 -1.42 -15.04 -7.53
N LYS A 79 -0.77 -14.81 -8.66
CA LYS A 79 0.22 -15.75 -9.19
C LYS A 79 1.46 -15.81 -8.31
N ALA A 80 1.89 -14.67 -7.78
CA ALA A 80 3.08 -14.57 -6.93
C ALA A 80 2.78 -14.86 -5.45
N ALA A 81 1.57 -14.54 -4.97
CA ALA A 81 1.18 -14.67 -3.57
C ALA A 81 -0.14 -15.46 -3.37
N PRO A 82 -0.23 -16.71 -3.83
CA PRO A 82 -1.48 -17.49 -3.77
C PRO A 82 -1.92 -17.86 -2.35
N ILE A 83 -0.99 -18.13 -1.44
CA ILE A 83 -1.30 -18.46 -0.04
C ILE A 83 -1.85 -17.22 0.65
N THR A 84 -1.13 -16.12 0.57
CA THR A 84 -1.49 -14.83 1.17
C THR A 84 -2.87 -14.39 0.70
N LEU A 85 -3.11 -14.39 -0.62
CA LEU A 85 -4.39 -13.95 -1.15
C LEU A 85 -5.54 -14.93 -0.86
N THR A 86 -5.27 -16.21 -0.65
CA THR A 86 -6.26 -17.16 -0.13
C THR A 86 -6.64 -16.84 1.32
N VAL A 87 -5.65 -16.63 2.19
CA VAL A 87 -5.87 -16.27 3.59
C VAL A 87 -6.58 -14.92 3.69
N LEU A 88 -6.08 -13.89 3.00
CA LEU A 88 -6.69 -12.56 3.02
C LEU A 88 -8.12 -12.59 2.50
N SER A 89 -8.42 -13.33 1.42
CA SER A 89 -9.79 -13.48 0.91
C SER A 89 -10.71 -14.13 1.93
N THR A 90 -10.23 -15.12 2.68
CA THR A 90 -10.98 -15.77 3.76
C THR A 90 -11.30 -14.78 4.89
N LEU A 91 -10.31 -14.05 5.38
CA LEU A 91 -10.48 -13.04 6.42
C LEU A 91 -11.40 -11.89 5.97
N MET A 92 -11.21 -11.39 4.76
CA MET A 92 -12.02 -10.30 4.17
C MET A 92 -13.48 -10.73 4.00
N SER A 93 -13.72 -11.94 3.49
CA SER A 93 -15.08 -12.48 3.30
C SER A 93 -15.80 -12.71 4.62
N ALA A 94 -15.08 -13.03 5.69
CA ALA A 94 -15.61 -13.12 7.05
C ALA A 94 -15.88 -11.73 7.68
N GLY A 95 -15.43 -10.63 7.07
CA GLY A 95 -15.55 -9.29 7.62
C GLY A 95 -14.53 -8.94 8.71
N TYR A 96 -13.44 -9.70 8.82
CA TYR A 96 -12.41 -9.55 9.86
C TYR A 96 -11.86 -8.11 9.96
N TYR A 97 -11.74 -7.42 8.83
CA TYR A 97 -11.18 -6.07 8.75
C TYR A 97 -12.22 -4.95 8.91
N ASN A 98 -13.52 -5.30 8.94
CA ASN A 98 -14.58 -4.29 8.94
C ASN A 98 -14.55 -3.46 10.21
N ARG A 99 -14.60 -2.13 10.05
CA ARG A 99 -14.55 -1.14 11.13
C ARG A 99 -13.24 -1.14 11.93
N THR A 100 -12.16 -1.75 11.40
CA THR A 100 -10.82 -1.65 11.99
C THR A 100 -10.15 -0.36 11.54
N PHE A 101 -9.11 0.06 12.24
CA PHE A 101 -8.33 1.23 11.87
C PHE A 101 -6.87 0.86 11.57
N CYS A 102 -6.20 1.69 10.78
CA CYS A 102 -4.76 1.54 10.59
C CYS A 102 -4.05 2.14 11.79
N HIS A 103 -3.31 1.32 12.49
CA HIS A 103 -2.81 1.62 13.84
C HIS A 103 -1.40 2.22 13.84
N ARG A 104 -0.67 2.15 12.72
CA ARG A 104 0.71 2.63 12.63
C ARG A 104 0.98 3.32 11.30
N VAL A 105 1.67 4.43 11.35
CA VAL A 105 2.28 5.11 10.19
C VAL A 105 3.74 5.41 10.54
N THR A 106 4.61 5.29 9.54
CA THR A 106 6.01 5.71 9.65
C THR A 106 6.29 6.76 8.58
N ASN A 107 7.08 7.77 8.91
CA ASN A 107 7.41 8.89 8.01
C ASN A 107 8.89 9.32 8.08
N GLU A 108 9.74 8.47 8.66
CA GLU A 108 11.19 8.65 8.74
C GLU A 108 11.88 7.33 8.42
N GLY A 109 12.73 7.32 7.39
CA GLY A 109 13.50 6.14 6.96
C GLY A 109 12.70 5.08 6.21
N ILE A 110 11.46 4.81 6.63
CA ILE A 110 10.49 3.95 5.94
C ILE A 110 9.14 4.67 5.87
N TYR A 111 8.38 4.43 4.80
CA TYR A 111 7.18 5.21 4.47
C TYR A 111 5.98 4.29 4.27
N ILE A 112 5.38 3.83 5.38
CA ILE A 112 4.28 2.88 5.36
C ILE A 112 3.08 3.32 6.20
N LEU A 113 1.88 2.85 5.82
CA LEU A 113 0.68 2.84 6.63
C LEU A 113 0.30 1.38 6.92
N GLN A 114 0.32 0.95 8.17
CA GLN A 114 0.05 -0.42 8.59
C GLN A 114 -1.36 -0.56 9.17
N CYS A 115 -2.05 -1.60 8.72
CA CYS A 115 -3.44 -1.91 9.04
C CYS A 115 -3.60 -3.42 9.32
N GLY A 116 -4.82 -3.86 9.62
CA GLY A 116 -5.16 -5.28 9.68
C GLY A 116 -5.06 -5.92 11.06
N ASP A 117 -4.85 -5.12 12.08
CA ASP A 117 -4.99 -5.51 13.49
C ASP A 117 -6.29 -4.95 14.08
N PRO A 118 -7.30 -5.77 14.36
CA PRO A 118 -8.55 -5.31 14.98
C PRO A 118 -8.34 -4.70 16.37
N THR A 119 -7.31 -5.13 17.10
CA THR A 119 -7.01 -4.59 18.45
C THR A 119 -6.36 -3.21 18.39
N GLY A 120 -5.70 -2.89 17.27
CA GLY A 120 -4.97 -1.64 17.07
C GLY A 120 -3.70 -1.52 17.90
N THR A 121 -3.20 -2.60 18.46
CA THR A 121 -1.99 -2.63 19.31
C THR A 121 -0.72 -2.95 18.52
N GLY A 122 -0.86 -3.43 17.28
CA GLY A 122 0.23 -4.00 16.47
C GLY A 122 0.51 -5.48 16.75
N SER A 123 -0.18 -6.08 17.73
CA SER A 123 0.02 -7.47 18.15
C SER A 123 -1.18 -8.38 17.87
N GLY A 124 -2.30 -7.83 17.40
CA GLY A 124 -3.50 -8.61 17.08
C GLY A 124 -3.30 -9.41 15.79
N ASP A 125 -3.77 -10.66 15.81
CA ASP A 125 -3.68 -11.61 14.71
C ASP A 125 -4.96 -12.45 14.59
N PRO A 126 -5.15 -13.25 13.54
CA PRO A 126 -6.35 -14.06 13.35
C PRO A 126 -6.34 -15.38 14.15
N GLY A 127 -5.35 -15.61 15.00
CA GLY A 127 -5.16 -16.85 15.76
C GLY A 127 -4.39 -17.94 15.02
N PHE A 128 -3.82 -17.62 13.86
CA PHE A 128 -2.95 -18.50 13.08
C PHE A 128 -1.97 -17.72 12.22
N GLY A 129 -0.84 -18.32 11.90
CA GLY A 129 0.15 -17.78 10.98
C GLY A 129 0.32 -18.63 9.73
N TYR A 130 0.96 -18.06 8.71
CA TYR A 130 1.31 -18.76 7.47
C TYR A 130 2.65 -18.28 6.91
N ARG A 131 3.22 -19.12 6.03
CA ARG A 131 4.56 -18.94 5.48
C ARG A 131 4.67 -17.73 4.56
N ASP A 132 5.90 -17.26 4.41
CA ASP A 132 6.28 -16.23 3.44
C ASP A 132 6.23 -16.76 2.00
N GLU A 133 5.95 -15.85 1.08
CA GLU A 133 6.03 -16.05 -0.37
C GLU A 133 6.31 -14.71 -1.04
N ASN A 134 6.74 -14.70 -2.31
CA ASN A 134 6.97 -13.48 -3.08
C ASN A 134 7.79 -12.40 -2.36
N LEU A 135 8.90 -12.81 -1.75
CA LEU A 135 9.82 -11.89 -1.09
C LEU A 135 10.64 -11.12 -2.15
N PRO A 136 10.87 -9.81 -1.98
CA PRO A 136 11.69 -9.04 -2.92
C PRO A 136 13.18 -9.38 -2.77
N LYS A 137 13.99 -8.86 -3.69
CA LYS A 137 15.45 -8.90 -3.53
C LYS A 137 15.91 -7.88 -2.49
N ALA A 138 17.06 -8.13 -1.87
CA ALA A 138 17.72 -7.20 -0.97
C ALA A 138 18.47 -6.12 -1.76
N VAL A 139 17.74 -5.10 -2.22
CA VAL A 139 18.26 -3.94 -2.96
C VAL A 139 17.61 -2.67 -2.40
N GLU A 140 18.17 -1.51 -2.74
CA GLU A 140 17.57 -0.22 -2.43
C GLU A 140 16.17 -0.13 -3.05
N ASP A 141 15.25 0.54 -2.35
CA ASP A 141 13.83 0.72 -2.74
C ASP A 141 13.12 -0.58 -3.13
N ASN A 142 13.47 -1.66 -2.42
CA ASN A 142 12.90 -2.98 -2.69
C ASN A 142 11.39 -3.10 -2.40
N TYR A 143 10.80 -2.09 -1.77
CA TYR A 143 9.36 -1.89 -1.63
C TYR A 143 8.99 -0.53 -2.22
N PRO A 144 8.86 -0.42 -3.55
CA PRO A 144 8.55 0.86 -4.20
C PRO A 144 7.15 1.36 -3.85
N GLU A 145 6.95 2.67 -4.03
CA GLU A 145 5.66 3.35 -3.81
C GLU A 145 4.48 2.57 -4.40
N GLY A 146 3.41 2.44 -3.63
CA GLY A 146 2.20 1.71 -3.98
C GLY A 146 2.24 0.22 -3.62
N THR A 147 3.38 -0.34 -3.24
CA THR A 147 3.48 -1.75 -2.81
C THR A 147 2.59 -2.03 -1.61
N VAL A 148 1.93 -3.20 -1.63
CA VAL A 148 1.19 -3.71 -0.47
C VAL A 148 1.77 -5.06 -0.07
N ALA A 149 2.21 -5.15 1.19
CA ALA A 149 2.89 -6.33 1.72
C ALA A 149 2.37 -6.72 3.11
N MET A 150 2.60 -7.99 3.49
CA MET A 150 2.25 -8.47 4.84
C MET A 150 3.24 -7.95 5.86
N ALA A 151 2.72 -7.53 7.01
CA ALA A 151 3.52 -7.39 8.22
C ALA A 151 3.63 -8.75 8.92
N ASN A 152 4.79 -9.00 9.54
CA ASN A 152 5.06 -10.23 10.28
C ASN A 152 5.95 -9.97 11.50
N SER A 153 6.12 -10.97 12.35
CA SER A 153 6.99 -10.97 13.54
C SER A 153 8.23 -11.87 13.36
N GLY A 154 8.67 -12.05 12.14
CA GLY A 154 9.76 -12.90 11.73
C GLY A 154 9.35 -13.87 10.61
N PRO A 155 10.26 -14.72 10.13
CA PRO A 155 10.00 -15.61 9.01
C PRO A 155 8.78 -16.51 9.23
N ASN A 156 7.90 -16.61 8.22
CA ASN A 156 6.73 -17.49 8.22
C ASN A 156 5.70 -17.20 9.33
N THR A 157 5.60 -15.94 9.75
CA THR A 157 4.61 -15.50 10.76
C THR A 157 3.61 -14.49 10.21
N ASN A 158 3.31 -14.55 8.89
CA ASN A 158 2.26 -13.73 8.32
C ASN A 158 0.92 -14.05 8.99
N GLY A 159 0.14 -13.03 9.29
CA GLY A 159 -1.19 -13.14 9.89
C GLY A 159 -2.23 -12.34 9.12
N SER A 160 -2.85 -11.37 9.77
CA SER A 160 -3.82 -10.47 9.15
C SER A 160 -3.26 -9.08 8.83
N GLN A 161 -2.16 -8.68 9.45
CA GLN A 161 -1.63 -7.33 9.31
C GLN A 161 -0.90 -7.14 7.98
N PHE A 162 -1.11 -5.99 7.37
CA PHE A 162 -0.46 -5.59 6.12
C PHE A 162 -0.09 -4.11 6.16
N PHE A 163 0.80 -3.71 5.28
CA PHE A 163 1.14 -2.30 5.12
C PHE A 163 1.09 -1.86 3.65
N ILE A 164 0.82 -0.58 3.47
CA ILE A 164 0.83 0.12 2.18
C ILE A 164 2.02 1.06 2.16
N VAL A 165 2.89 0.90 1.19
CA VAL A 165 4.05 1.77 0.97
C VAL A 165 3.58 3.02 0.22
N TYR A 166 3.82 4.20 0.78
CA TYR A 166 3.35 5.45 0.18
C TYR A 166 4.47 6.34 -0.41
N ASP A 167 5.72 5.93 -0.22
CA ASP A 167 6.91 6.46 -0.87
C ASP A 167 7.97 5.37 -0.92
N ASP A 168 8.92 5.44 -1.86
CA ASP A 168 9.92 4.40 -2.06
C ASP A 168 10.64 4.08 -0.73
N THR A 169 10.73 2.79 -0.42
CA THR A 169 11.14 2.32 0.89
C THR A 169 12.08 1.13 0.78
N THR A 170 13.19 1.19 1.50
CA THR A 170 14.12 0.08 1.67
C THR A 170 13.86 -0.63 3.01
N LEU A 171 13.51 -1.91 2.94
CA LEU A 171 13.33 -2.79 4.10
C LEU A 171 14.15 -4.07 3.93
N GLY A 172 14.33 -4.81 5.01
CA GLY A 172 14.73 -6.22 4.90
C GLY A 172 13.78 -6.97 3.98
N PRO A 173 14.24 -7.87 3.09
CA PRO A 173 13.42 -8.56 2.09
C PRO A 173 12.56 -9.67 2.72
N ASN A 174 11.84 -9.37 3.80
CA ASN A 174 11.20 -10.35 4.67
C ASN A 174 9.67 -10.26 4.66
N TYR A 175 9.10 -9.36 3.85
CA TYR A 175 7.66 -9.09 3.84
C TYR A 175 7.04 -9.50 2.52
N THR A 176 6.10 -10.43 2.57
CA THR A 176 5.39 -10.96 1.39
C THR A 176 4.64 -9.86 0.65
N ILE A 177 5.06 -9.55 -0.59
CA ILE A 177 4.36 -8.62 -1.47
C ILE A 177 3.17 -9.35 -2.11
N TRP A 178 1.96 -8.79 -2.01
CA TRP A 178 0.76 -9.43 -2.54
C TRP A 178 -0.07 -8.54 -3.47
N GLY A 179 0.29 -7.27 -3.62
CA GLY A 179 -0.43 -6.38 -4.51
C GLY A 179 0.20 -4.99 -4.61
N ARG A 180 -0.48 -4.14 -5.38
CA ARG A 180 -0.11 -2.74 -5.59
C ARG A 180 -1.34 -1.86 -5.60
N VAL A 181 -1.29 -0.70 -4.95
CA VAL A 181 -2.33 0.33 -5.01
C VAL A 181 -2.40 0.90 -6.42
N THR A 182 -3.59 0.91 -7.01
CA THR A 182 -3.87 1.48 -8.33
C THR A 182 -4.72 2.74 -8.26
N SER A 183 -5.39 2.99 -7.11
CA SER A 183 -6.15 4.21 -6.85
C SER A 183 -6.25 4.46 -5.35
N GLY A 184 -6.26 5.71 -4.92
CA GLY A 184 -6.39 6.10 -3.52
C GLY A 184 -5.09 6.13 -2.74
N LEU A 185 -3.91 6.08 -3.39
CA LEU A 185 -2.63 6.25 -2.71
C LEU A 185 -2.47 7.66 -2.11
N ASP A 186 -3.10 8.65 -2.71
CA ASP A 186 -3.21 10.01 -2.20
C ASP A 186 -3.90 10.09 -0.83
N ILE A 187 -4.86 9.18 -0.54
CA ILE A 187 -5.45 9.02 0.79
C ILE A 187 -4.37 8.60 1.80
N VAL A 188 -3.55 7.61 1.46
CA VAL A 188 -2.45 7.14 2.33
C VAL A 188 -1.44 8.26 2.59
N LYS A 189 -1.04 8.97 1.54
CA LYS A 189 -0.14 10.14 1.63
C LYS A 189 -0.76 11.26 2.48
N TYR A 190 -2.07 11.50 2.36
CA TYR A 190 -2.78 12.48 3.19
C TYR A 190 -2.76 12.09 4.67
N ILE A 191 -2.95 10.81 5.00
CA ILE A 191 -2.87 10.31 6.37
C ILE A 191 -1.46 10.50 6.92
N ALA A 192 -0.43 10.07 6.17
CA ALA A 192 0.97 10.18 6.57
C ALA A 192 1.42 11.63 6.77
N ALA A 193 1.00 12.55 5.90
CA ALA A 193 1.27 13.99 6.01
C ALA A 193 0.64 14.63 7.27
N GLY A 194 -0.29 13.95 7.95
CA GLY A 194 -0.81 14.35 9.24
C GLY A 194 0.18 14.16 10.38
N GLY A 195 1.16 13.28 10.19
CA GLY A 195 2.12 12.91 11.21
C GLY A 195 1.62 11.87 12.21
N VAL A 196 2.41 11.65 13.23
CA VAL A 196 2.24 10.63 14.27
C VAL A 196 1.65 11.27 15.52
N ARG A 197 0.74 10.59 16.18
CA ARG A 197 0.16 11.02 17.46
C ARG A 197 1.25 11.03 18.54
N GLY A 198 1.41 12.17 19.19
CA GLY A 198 2.48 12.37 20.17
C GLY A 198 3.82 12.77 19.59
N GLY A 199 3.94 12.93 18.25
CA GLY A 199 5.17 13.30 17.56
C GLY A 199 6.05 12.09 17.21
N GLY A 200 7.19 12.35 16.56
CA GLY A 200 8.11 11.30 16.10
C GLY A 200 7.77 10.75 14.74
N GLY A 201 8.62 9.79 14.27
CA GLY A 201 8.57 9.21 12.92
C GLY A 201 7.83 7.87 12.81
N ASP A 202 7.33 7.32 13.92
CA ASP A 202 6.68 6.00 13.97
C ASP A 202 5.61 5.95 15.07
N GLY A 203 4.40 5.53 14.73
CA GLY A 203 3.32 5.35 15.68
C GLY A 203 1.92 5.52 15.10
N GLN A 204 0.94 5.77 15.95
CA GLN A 204 -0.44 5.91 15.51
C GLN A 204 -0.62 7.18 14.67
N PRO A 205 -1.29 7.10 13.50
CA PRO A 205 -1.58 8.27 12.69
C PRO A 205 -2.35 9.34 13.48
N LEU A 206 -1.95 10.62 13.35
CA LEU A 206 -2.72 11.73 13.92
C LEU A 206 -4.09 11.87 13.23
N ARG A 207 -4.14 11.64 11.91
CA ARG A 207 -5.37 11.57 11.12
C ARG A 207 -5.88 10.13 11.13
N THR A 208 -7.01 9.89 11.77
CA THR A 208 -7.59 8.55 11.87
C THR A 208 -8.11 8.07 10.52
N ILE A 209 -7.70 6.88 10.12
CA ILE A 209 -8.25 6.15 8.97
C ILE A 209 -8.79 4.80 9.42
N THR A 210 -10.04 4.50 9.01
CA THR A 210 -10.73 3.24 9.29
C THR A 210 -11.09 2.53 7.99
N ILE A 211 -11.01 1.22 8.00
CA ILE A 211 -11.54 0.36 6.93
C ILE A 211 -12.99 0.05 7.29
N ASP A 212 -13.94 0.70 6.63
CA ASP A 212 -15.36 0.48 6.90
C ASP A 212 -15.80 -0.91 6.43
N ARG A 213 -15.30 -1.32 5.25
CA ARG A 213 -15.51 -2.65 4.66
C ARG A 213 -14.47 -2.92 3.57
N ILE A 214 -14.36 -4.19 3.18
CA ILE A 214 -13.54 -4.61 2.04
C ILE A 214 -14.43 -5.26 0.98
N THR A 215 -14.19 -4.94 -0.29
CA THR A 215 -14.81 -5.57 -1.44
C THR A 215 -13.76 -6.30 -2.27
N ILE A 216 -14.05 -7.55 -2.62
CA ILE A 216 -13.19 -8.42 -3.43
C ILE A 216 -13.83 -8.58 -4.81
N ARG A 217 -13.05 -8.40 -5.88
CA ARG A 217 -13.47 -8.66 -7.27
C ARG A 217 -12.50 -9.64 -7.92
N SER A 218 -13.04 -10.68 -8.57
CA SER A 218 -12.32 -11.71 -9.35
C SER A 218 -12.23 -11.34 -10.82
#